data_1d68e47834d89365391f48ac27545a77
#
_entry.id   1d68e47834d89365391f48ac27545a77
#
_cell.length_a   1.000
_cell.length_b   1.000
_cell.length_c   1.000
_cell.angle_alpha   90.00
_cell.angle_beta   90.00
_cell.angle_gamma   90.00
#
_symmetry.space_group_name_H-M   'P 1'
#
loop_
_entity.id
_entity.type
_entity.pdbx_description
1 polymer ?
#
loop_
_entity_poly.entity_id
_entity_poly.type
_entity_poly.pdbx_seq_one_letter_code
_entity_poly.pdbx_strand_id
1 'polypeptide(L)'
;MATDSDNIDRTPRLGPLVDDTTVAEEIDGRDLAIVLSRYDIGSIERIVDYRKGSRRAAKMLVRTSKGSYLLKRRAAGRDDQNQVVFAHAVQHTLSQHRFPVAGLVESLDGNTLIDHDGRTYELFRFIHGHRFDNSNPAAAE
;
A
#
# COMPACT_ATOMS: atom_id res chain seq x y z
N MET A 1 -29.39 -27.07 -48.21
CA MET A 1 -29.30 -25.76 -47.56
C MET A 1 -28.88 -25.99 -46.13
N ALA A 2 -27.63 -25.83 -45.86
CA ALA A 2 -27.08 -25.91 -44.50
C ALA A 2 -27.26 -24.57 -43.83
N THR A 3 -28.03 -24.52 -42.76
CA THR A 3 -28.03 -23.38 -41.82
C THR A 3 -26.97 -23.63 -40.77
N ASP A 4 -25.87 -23.01 -40.96
CA ASP A 4 -24.76 -22.98 -40.02
C ASP A 4 -25.17 -22.14 -38.82
N SER A 5 -25.42 -22.79 -37.71
CA SER A 5 -25.67 -22.12 -36.43
C SER A 5 -24.36 -22.07 -35.67
N ASP A 6 -23.55 -21.06 -35.98
CA ASP A 6 -22.40 -20.70 -35.17
C ASP A 6 -22.87 -20.27 -33.77
N ASN A 7 -22.98 -21.26 -32.91
CA ASN A 7 -23.12 -21.05 -31.48
C ASN A 7 -21.75 -20.66 -30.91
N ILE A 8 -21.45 -19.34 -30.97
CA ILE A 8 -20.27 -18.79 -30.30
C ILE A 8 -20.56 -18.85 -28.80
N ASP A 9 -20.02 -19.87 -28.15
CA ASP A 9 -19.92 -19.94 -26.69
C ASP A 9 -19.10 -18.74 -26.17
N ARG A 10 -19.82 -17.70 -25.77
CA ARG A 10 -19.26 -16.52 -25.11
C ARG A 10 -19.24 -16.71 -23.60
N THR A 11 -18.74 -17.83 -23.13
CA THR A 11 -18.43 -17.98 -21.72
C THR A 11 -17.22 -17.08 -21.43
N PRO A 12 -17.33 -16.05 -20.57
CA PRO A 12 -16.17 -15.30 -20.13
C PRO A 12 -15.21 -16.30 -19.47
N ARG A 13 -14.03 -16.49 -20.04
CA ARG A 13 -12.95 -17.21 -19.36
C ARG A 13 -12.57 -16.36 -18.16
N LEU A 14 -13.11 -16.71 -17.01
CA LEU A 14 -12.56 -16.26 -15.74
C LEU A 14 -11.11 -16.72 -15.74
N GLY A 15 -10.19 -15.76 -15.75
CA GLY A 15 -8.78 -16.04 -15.56
C GLY A 15 -8.58 -16.84 -14.26
N PRO A 16 -7.44 -17.52 -14.09
CA PRO A 16 -7.21 -18.35 -12.91
C PRO A 16 -7.55 -17.54 -11.66
N LEU A 17 -8.40 -18.11 -10.79
CA LEU A 17 -8.68 -17.56 -9.48
C LEU A 17 -7.32 -17.37 -8.79
N VAL A 18 -6.90 -16.12 -8.66
CA VAL A 18 -5.67 -15.81 -7.95
C VAL A 18 -5.93 -16.20 -6.51
N ASP A 19 -5.22 -17.22 -6.05
CA ASP A 19 -5.31 -17.72 -4.68
C ASP A 19 -5.10 -16.53 -3.72
N ASP A 20 -6.14 -16.13 -3.03
CA ASP A 20 -6.15 -14.98 -2.10
C ASP A 20 -5.51 -15.32 -0.76
N THR A 21 -4.91 -16.50 -0.64
CA THR A 21 -4.29 -17.00 0.59
C THR A 21 -2.84 -16.58 0.77
N THR A 22 -2.22 -15.91 -0.22
CA THR A 22 -0.83 -15.45 -0.12
C THR A 22 -0.73 -14.32 0.90
N VAL A 23 -0.35 -14.67 2.13
CA VAL A 23 -0.01 -13.72 3.17
C VAL A 23 1.31 -13.04 2.79
N ALA A 24 1.41 -11.73 3.01
CA ALA A 24 2.64 -11.01 2.77
C ALA A 24 3.78 -11.58 3.64
N GLU A 25 4.94 -11.78 3.04
CA GLU A 25 6.16 -12.11 3.78
C GLU A 25 6.48 -10.99 4.77
N GLU A 26 6.98 -11.35 5.93
CA GLU A 26 7.46 -10.37 6.92
C GLU A 26 8.63 -9.56 6.35
N ILE A 27 8.76 -8.32 6.80
CA ILE A 27 9.91 -7.49 6.47
C ILE A 27 11.02 -7.82 7.47
N ASP A 28 12.16 -8.24 6.96
CA ASP A 28 13.34 -8.53 7.78
C ASP A 28 13.81 -7.26 8.53
N GLY A 29 14.33 -7.44 9.73
CA GLY A 29 14.87 -6.35 10.55
C GLY A 29 16.01 -5.58 9.88
N ARG A 30 16.84 -6.25 9.08
CA ARG A 30 17.89 -5.61 8.28
C ARG A 30 17.30 -4.71 7.20
N ASP A 31 16.32 -5.20 6.46
CA ASP A 31 15.62 -4.42 5.43
C ASP A 31 14.91 -3.21 6.04
N LEU A 32 14.25 -3.40 7.19
CA LEU A 32 13.65 -2.30 7.95
C LEU A 32 14.67 -1.22 8.29
N ALA A 33 15.83 -1.60 8.83
CA ALA A 33 16.87 -0.65 9.21
C ALA A 33 17.39 0.13 7.99
N ILE A 34 17.66 -0.57 6.88
CA ILE A 34 18.15 0.06 5.65
C ILE A 34 17.11 1.01 5.05
N VAL A 35 15.86 0.56 4.93
CA VAL A 35 14.79 1.36 4.33
C VAL A 35 14.46 2.57 5.20
N LEU A 36 14.28 2.38 6.50
CA LEU A 36 13.93 3.48 7.41
C LEU A 36 15.05 4.49 7.59
N SER A 37 16.33 4.09 7.43
CA SER A 37 17.46 5.02 7.47
C SER A 37 17.46 6.04 6.32
N ARG A 38 16.68 5.80 5.27
CA ARG A 38 16.55 6.72 4.14
C ARG A 38 15.54 7.83 4.35
N TYR A 39 14.92 7.90 5.53
CA TYR A 39 13.92 8.92 5.87
C TYR A 39 14.36 9.76 7.08
N ASP A 40 14.04 11.04 7.05
CA ASP A 40 14.21 11.93 8.20
C ASP A 40 12.97 11.86 9.11
N ILE A 41 12.83 10.79 9.85
CA ILE A 41 11.68 10.53 10.73
C ILE A 41 12.02 10.59 12.22
N GLY A 42 13.24 10.96 12.55
CA GLY A 42 13.73 11.02 13.93
C GLY A 42 14.11 9.65 14.50
N SER A 43 14.24 9.56 15.80
CA SER A 43 14.61 8.34 16.49
C SER A 43 13.46 7.37 16.52
N ILE A 44 13.69 6.12 16.13
CA ILE A 44 12.68 5.05 16.15
C ILE A 44 12.51 4.58 17.60
N GLU A 45 11.29 4.62 18.09
CA GLU A 45 10.93 4.21 19.45
C GLU A 45 10.27 2.82 19.46
N ARG A 46 9.49 2.52 18.44
CA ARG A 46 8.76 1.25 18.34
C ARG A 46 8.39 0.92 16.90
N ILE A 47 8.51 -0.35 16.53
CA ILE A 47 8.00 -0.91 15.27
C ILE A 47 7.09 -2.09 15.62
N VAL A 48 5.90 -2.13 15.03
CA VAL A 48 4.96 -3.24 15.18
C VAL A 48 4.35 -3.62 13.84
N ASP A 49 4.05 -4.89 13.66
CA ASP A 49 3.33 -5.38 12.49
C ASP A 49 1.92 -4.79 12.41
N TYR A 50 1.52 -4.33 11.23
CA TYR A 50 0.22 -3.69 11.00
C TYR A 50 -0.62 -4.52 10.03
N ARG A 51 -1.56 -5.29 10.57
CA ARG A 51 -2.34 -6.30 9.83
C ARG A 51 -3.67 -5.81 9.26
N LYS A 52 -3.99 -4.51 9.38
CA LYS A 52 -5.25 -3.97 8.86
C LYS A 52 -5.15 -3.70 7.35
N GLY A 53 -6.26 -3.90 6.63
CA GLY A 53 -6.35 -3.71 5.19
C GLY A 53 -5.83 -4.91 4.39
N SER A 54 -5.27 -4.69 3.20
CA SER A 54 -4.78 -5.76 2.33
C SER A 54 -3.75 -6.65 3.03
N ARG A 55 -3.93 -7.95 2.95
CA ARG A 55 -2.99 -8.95 3.49
C ARG A 55 -1.79 -9.20 2.58
N ARG A 56 -1.84 -8.75 1.32
CA ARG A 56 -0.78 -8.98 0.33
C ARG A 56 0.42 -8.04 0.48
N ALA A 57 0.22 -6.90 1.11
CA ALA A 57 1.28 -5.92 1.35
C ALA A 57 1.72 -5.99 2.81
N ALA A 58 3.01 -6.24 3.04
CA ALA A 58 3.57 -6.14 4.38
C ALA A 58 3.54 -4.67 4.85
N LYS A 59 3.11 -4.44 6.07
CA LYS A 59 2.98 -3.11 6.65
C LYS A 59 3.46 -3.10 8.08
N MET A 60 4.21 -2.05 8.43
CA MET A 60 4.73 -1.84 9.78
C MET A 60 4.30 -0.45 10.27
N LEU A 61 3.77 -0.40 11.47
CA LEU A 61 3.56 0.87 12.17
C LEU A 61 4.85 1.25 12.87
N VAL A 62 5.40 2.39 12.50
CA VAL A 62 6.67 2.92 13.03
C VAL A 62 6.38 4.15 13.87
N ARG A 63 6.66 4.07 15.16
CA ARG A 63 6.58 5.22 16.07
C ARG A 63 7.96 5.80 16.26
N THR A 64 8.06 7.12 16.12
CA THR A 64 9.33 7.84 16.25
C THR A 64 9.16 9.10 17.08
N SER A 65 10.27 9.76 17.40
CA SER A 65 10.27 11.07 18.08
C SER A 65 9.58 12.19 17.27
N LYS A 66 9.42 12.02 15.95
CA LYS A 66 8.73 12.99 15.06
C LYS A 66 7.27 12.63 14.75
N GLY A 67 6.80 11.47 15.20
CA GLY A 67 5.42 11.03 14.97
C GLY A 67 5.28 9.56 14.62
N SER A 68 4.10 9.20 14.14
CA SER A 68 3.78 7.82 13.73
C SER A 68 3.67 7.72 12.22
N TYR A 69 4.21 6.65 11.67
CA TYR A 69 4.28 6.38 10.24
C TYR A 69 3.84 4.96 9.93
N LEU A 70 3.35 4.75 8.71
CA LEU A 70 3.06 3.43 8.17
C LEU A 70 4.05 3.14 7.05
N LEU A 71 4.97 2.20 7.27
CA LEU A 71 5.81 1.64 6.23
C LEU A 71 5.02 0.53 5.52
N LYS A 72 4.99 0.56 4.21
CA LYS A 72 4.34 -0.43 3.37
C LYS A 72 5.33 -0.95 2.34
N ARG A 73 5.49 -2.27 2.27
CA ARG A 73 6.14 -2.95 1.16
C ARG A 73 5.07 -3.45 0.20
N ARG A 74 5.14 -3.04 -1.06
CA ARG A 74 4.18 -3.48 -2.06
C ARG A 74 4.29 -4.98 -2.32
N ALA A 75 3.16 -5.59 -2.64
CA ALA A 75 3.13 -6.98 -3.06
C ALA A 75 3.88 -7.15 -4.39
N ALA A 76 4.57 -8.26 -4.55
CA ALA A 76 5.19 -8.63 -5.82
C ALA A 76 4.15 -8.62 -6.96
N GLY A 77 4.52 -8.08 -8.12
CA GLY A 77 3.62 -7.90 -9.26
C GLY A 77 2.66 -6.70 -9.18
N ARG A 78 2.69 -5.94 -8.08
CA ARG A 78 1.95 -4.67 -7.89
C ARG A 78 2.87 -3.51 -7.54
N ASP A 79 4.12 -3.65 -7.88
CA ASP A 79 5.23 -2.76 -7.56
C ASP A 79 5.85 -2.13 -8.81
N ASP A 80 5.12 -2.10 -9.94
CA ASP A 80 5.52 -1.35 -11.12
C ASP A 80 5.74 0.12 -10.74
N GLN A 81 6.96 0.60 -10.89
CA GLN A 81 7.38 1.91 -10.41
C GLN A 81 6.61 3.04 -11.10
N ASN A 82 6.28 2.90 -12.39
CA ASN A 82 5.53 3.93 -13.12
C ASN A 82 4.10 4.07 -12.58
N GLN A 83 3.45 2.95 -12.30
CA GLN A 83 2.12 2.95 -11.69
C GLN A 83 2.16 3.51 -10.26
N VAL A 84 3.20 3.19 -9.50
CA VAL A 84 3.36 3.72 -8.14
C VAL A 84 3.57 5.23 -8.17
N VAL A 85 4.47 5.72 -9.01
CA VAL A 85 4.74 7.16 -9.17
C VAL A 85 3.48 7.90 -9.61
N PHE A 86 2.72 7.35 -10.56
CA PHE A 86 1.44 7.92 -10.98
C PHE A 86 0.43 7.99 -9.81
N ALA A 87 0.28 6.92 -9.05
CA ALA A 87 -0.60 6.90 -7.88
C ALA A 87 -0.18 7.93 -6.82
N HIS A 88 1.13 8.12 -6.63
CA HIS A 88 1.67 9.14 -5.72
C HIS A 88 1.38 10.56 -6.22
N ALA A 89 1.50 10.81 -7.51
CA ALA A 89 1.16 12.12 -8.10
C ALA A 89 -0.33 12.46 -7.89
N VAL A 90 -1.22 11.48 -8.10
CA VAL A 90 -2.66 11.63 -7.82
C VAL A 90 -2.89 11.91 -6.33
N GLN A 91 -2.27 11.14 -5.44
CA GLN A 91 -2.41 11.32 -3.99
C GLN A 91 -1.90 12.70 -3.53
N HIS A 92 -0.78 13.16 -4.09
CA HIS A 92 -0.23 14.48 -3.81
C HIS A 92 -1.21 15.57 -4.25
N THR A 93 -1.77 15.48 -5.46
CA THR A 93 -2.78 16.42 -5.97
C THR A 93 -4.02 16.45 -5.08
N LEU A 94 -4.52 15.30 -4.67
CA LEU A 94 -5.66 15.21 -3.75
C LEU A 94 -5.35 15.87 -2.40
N SER A 95 -4.15 15.66 -1.87
CA SER A 95 -3.71 16.29 -0.63
C SER A 95 -3.67 17.83 -0.74
N GLN A 96 -3.16 18.35 -1.86
CA GLN A 96 -3.17 19.80 -2.12
C GLN A 96 -4.59 20.39 -2.16
N HIS A 97 -5.56 19.63 -2.64
CA HIS A 97 -6.98 20.01 -2.65
C HIS A 97 -7.72 19.67 -1.35
N ARG A 98 -6.98 19.40 -0.26
CA ARG A 98 -7.52 19.10 1.07
C ARG A 98 -8.41 17.86 1.17
N PHE A 99 -8.26 16.91 0.23
CA PHE A 99 -8.86 15.60 0.41
C PHE A 99 -8.16 14.84 1.55
N PRO A 100 -8.91 14.09 2.36
CA PRO A 100 -8.38 13.36 3.52
C PRO A 100 -7.63 12.09 3.06
N VAL A 101 -6.45 12.26 2.48
CA VAL A 101 -5.55 11.18 2.08
C VAL A 101 -4.36 11.12 3.02
N ALA A 102 -3.82 9.93 3.24
CA ALA A 102 -2.60 9.77 4.02
C ALA A 102 -1.43 10.48 3.32
N GLY A 103 -0.70 11.33 4.04
CA GLY A 103 0.45 12.02 3.48
C GLY A 103 1.61 11.06 3.20
N LEU A 104 2.13 11.08 1.97
CA LEU A 104 3.39 10.42 1.63
C LEU A 104 4.57 11.17 2.26
N VAL A 105 5.55 10.40 2.72
CA VAL A 105 6.81 10.93 3.25
C VAL A 105 7.89 10.72 2.21
N GLU A 106 8.55 11.79 1.80
CA GLU A 106 9.68 11.71 0.89
C GLU A 106 10.92 11.21 1.63
N SER A 107 11.74 10.43 0.94
CA SER A 107 13.06 10.05 1.42
C SER A 107 14.01 11.26 1.46
N LEU A 108 15.17 11.08 2.06
CA LEU A 108 16.25 12.09 2.07
C LEU A 108 16.69 12.51 0.67
N ASP A 109 16.50 11.63 -0.33
CA ASP A 109 16.79 11.90 -1.74
C ASP A 109 15.59 12.53 -2.49
N GLY A 110 14.50 12.85 -1.80
CA GLY A 110 13.29 13.45 -2.39
C GLY A 110 12.39 12.48 -3.15
N ASN A 111 12.56 11.16 -2.98
CA ASN A 111 11.74 10.16 -3.63
C ASN A 111 10.57 9.73 -2.75
N THR A 112 9.41 9.50 -3.34
CA THR A 112 8.20 9.02 -2.64
C THR A 112 8.14 7.50 -2.49
N LEU A 113 9.04 6.80 -3.14
CA LEU A 113 9.24 5.35 -3.01
C LEU A 113 10.72 5.03 -2.85
N ILE A 114 10.99 3.88 -2.24
CA ILE A 114 12.33 3.30 -2.15
C ILE A 114 12.30 1.93 -2.80
N ASP A 115 13.19 1.68 -3.75
CA ASP A 115 13.52 0.34 -4.20
C ASP A 115 14.67 -0.21 -3.33
N HIS A 116 14.44 -1.38 -2.76
CA HIS A 116 15.43 -2.11 -2.01
C HIS A 116 15.27 -3.61 -2.28
N ASP A 117 16.31 -4.24 -2.80
CA ASP A 117 16.32 -5.65 -3.22
C ASP A 117 15.15 -6.04 -4.14
N GLY A 118 14.84 -5.18 -5.13
CA GLY A 118 13.75 -5.39 -6.08
C GLY A 118 12.36 -5.31 -5.46
N ARG A 119 12.23 -4.77 -4.27
CA ARG A 119 10.95 -4.56 -3.57
C ARG A 119 10.71 -3.07 -3.35
N THR A 120 9.50 -2.64 -3.59
CA THR A 120 9.11 -1.23 -3.47
C THR A 120 8.51 -0.95 -2.10
N TYR A 121 9.07 0.06 -1.43
CA TYR A 121 8.62 0.54 -0.13
C TYR A 121 8.08 1.96 -0.22
N GLU A 122 7.06 2.24 0.56
CA GLU A 122 6.41 3.54 0.69
C GLU A 122 6.24 3.87 2.17
N LEU A 123 6.45 5.12 2.55
CA LEU A 123 6.22 5.59 3.90
C LEU A 123 5.11 6.63 3.91
N PHE A 124 4.12 6.44 4.76
CA PHE A 124 2.98 7.33 4.94
C PHE A 124 2.95 7.88 6.37
N ARG A 125 2.44 9.10 6.53
CA ARG A 125 2.03 9.58 7.86
C ARG A 125 0.87 8.73 8.34
N PHE A 126 0.96 8.21 9.55
CA PHE A 126 -0.12 7.40 10.11
C PHE A 126 -1.28 8.29 10.54
N ILE A 127 -2.48 7.96 10.05
CA ILE A 127 -3.71 8.65 10.42
C ILE A 127 -4.35 7.85 11.56
N HIS A 128 -4.48 8.48 12.73
CA HIS A 128 -5.28 7.95 13.82
C HIS A 128 -6.74 8.19 13.52
N GLY A 129 -7.55 7.14 13.55
CA GLY A 129 -8.99 7.24 13.25
C GLY A 129 -9.70 5.94 13.53
N HIS A 130 -11.02 6.01 13.46
CA HIS A 130 -11.89 4.86 13.56
C HIS A 130 -12.27 4.36 12.17
N ARG A 131 -12.36 3.05 12.01
CA ARG A 131 -12.87 2.46 10.78
C ARG A 131 -14.39 2.69 10.74
N PHE A 132 -14.87 3.21 9.62
CA PHE A 132 -16.30 3.19 9.33
C PHE A 132 -16.72 1.77 8.98
N ASP A 133 -17.65 1.22 9.73
CA ASP A 133 -18.33 -0.02 9.43
C ASP A 133 -19.82 0.13 9.79
N ASN A 134 -20.64 -0.84 9.38
CA ASN A 134 -22.08 -0.80 9.59
C ASN A 134 -22.49 -0.83 11.09
N SER A 135 -21.56 -1.08 11.99
CA SER A 135 -21.78 -1.05 13.44
C SER A 135 -21.43 0.31 14.06
N ASN A 136 -20.87 1.24 13.29
CA ASN A 136 -20.51 2.57 13.76
C ASN A 136 -21.65 3.55 13.47
N PRO A 137 -22.38 4.05 14.50
CA PRO A 137 -23.52 4.95 14.32
C PRO A 137 -23.15 6.28 13.64
N ALA A 138 -21.88 6.73 13.71
CA ALA A 138 -21.43 7.94 13.02
C ALA A 138 -21.33 7.79 11.49
N ALA A 139 -21.47 6.57 10.95
CA ALA A 139 -21.50 6.33 9.51
C ALA A 139 -22.92 6.45 8.90
N ALA A 140 -23.93 6.70 9.72
CA ALA A 140 -25.33 6.73 9.31
C ALA A 140 -25.92 8.16 9.16
N GLU A 141 -25.11 9.23 9.38
CA GLU A 141 -25.52 10.63 9.22
C GLU A 141 -25.04 11.23 7.90
#